data_1e2e14fffdda2cbcd219ab07a63cb651
#
_entry.id   1e2e14fffdda2cbcd219ab07a63cb651
#
_cell.length_a   1.000
_cell.length_b   1.000
_cell.length_c   1.000
_cell.angle_alpha   90.00
_cell.angle_beta   90.00
_cell.angle_gamma   90.00
#
_symmetry.space_group_name_H-M   'P 1'
#
loop_
_entity.id
_entity.type
_entity.pdbx_description
1 polymer ?
#
loop_
_entity_poly.entity_id
_entity_poly.type
_entity_poly.pdbx_seq_one_letter_code
_entity_poly.pdbx_strand_id
1 'polypeptide(L)'
;MSMRVSIVGMGKTGTHAAQRLLAAEPDIALTLYDIEPGRCEDFRGSATLATSAREALEESDTIVLALPREREIDRTLERFSDGNVTAPVAGKLIVDLEPPCGERARSLDQAIVAAGGRYTCAPLAAAADAPVAEARLLNALALGA
;
A
#
# COMPACT_ATOMS: atom_id res chain seq x y z
N MET A 1 -20.14 -3.07 -1.78
CA MET A 1 -19.29 -2.26 -0.91
C MET A 1 -18.05 -1.80 -1.66
N SER A 2 -17.69 -0.54 -1.49
CA SER A 2 -16.51 0.02 -2.13
C SER A 2 -15.24 -0.53 -1.49
N MET A 3 -14.27 -0.81 -2.33
CA MET A 3 -12.92 -1.17 -1.88
C MET A 3 -12.23 0.09 -1.35
N ARG A 4 -11.59 0.00 -0.19
CA ARG A 4 -10.87 1.12 0.43
C ARG A 4 -9.37 0.82 0.39
N VAL A 5 -8.65 1.62 -0.39
CA VAL A 5 -7.23 1.42 -0.64
C VAL A 5 -6.49 2.74 -0.45
N SER A 6 -5.37 2.70 0.24
CA SER A 6 -4.45 3.83 0.34
C SER A 6 -3.16 3.48 -0.40
N ILE A 7 -2.59 4.45 -1.11
CA ILE A 7 -1.27 4.32 -1.73
C ILE A 7 -0.33 5.31 -1.04
N VAL A 8 0.78 4.80 -0.54
CA VAL A 8 1.84 5.60 0.05
C VAL A 8 3.04 5.59 -0.89
N GLY A 9 3.43 6.76 -1.35
CA GLY A 9 4.48 6.92 -2.35
C GLY A 9 3.89 7.14 -3.73
N MET A 10 3.90 8.38 -4.20
CA MET A 10 3.31 8.78 -5.48
C MET A 10 4.35 9.18 -6.50
N GLY A 11 5.44 8.43 -6.55
CA GLY A 11 6.39 8.50 -7.64
C GLY A 11 5.79 7.81 -8.87
N LYS A 12 6.63 7.38 -9.79
CA LYS A 12 6.18 6.75 -11.03
C LYS A 12 5.34 5.50 -10.77
N THR A 13 5.80 4.62 -9.88
CA THR A 13 5.13 3.36 -9.57
C THR A 13 3.78 3.60 -8.89
N GLY A 14 3.74 4.46 -7.87
CA GLY A 14 2.51 4.77 -7.15
C GLY A 14 1.48 5.45 -8.02
N THR A 15 1.91 6.39 -8.86
CA THR A 15 1.03 7.08 -9.81
C THR A 15 0.40 6.08 -10.78
N HIS A 16 1.21 5.15 -11.28
CA HIS A 16 0.72 4.12 -12.20
C HIS A 16 -0.30 3.20 -11.52
N ALA A 17 -0.02 2.82 -10.26
CA ALA A 17 -0.95 2.01 -9.48
C ALA A 17 -2.28 2.73 -9.26
N ALA A 18 -2.23 4.02 -8.94
CA ALA A 18 -3.45 4.82 -8.73
C ALA A 18 -4.29 4.87 -10.01
N GLN A 19 -3.67 5.11 -11.16
CA GLN A 19 -4.37 5.16 -12.44
C GLN A 19 -5.06 3.83 -12.75
N ARG A 20 -4.38 2.72 -12.47
CA ARG A 20 -4.92 1.39 -12.72
C ARG A 20 -6.09 1.06 -11.83
N LEU A 21 -5.96 1.36 -10.54
CA LEU A 21 -7.04 1.10 -9.59
C LEU A 21 -8.28 1.91 -9.92
N LEU A 22 -8.12 3.16 -10.30
CA LEU A 22 -9.24 4.01 -10.69
C LEU A 22 -9.92 3.49 -11.97
N ALA A 23 -9.14 2.95 -12.91
CA ALA A 23 -9.68 2.40 -14.15
C ALA A 23 -10.37 1.06 -13.91
N ALA A 24 -9.79 0.19 -13.07
CA ALA A 24 -10.31 -1.15 -12.84
C ALA A 24 -11.47 -1.18 -11.86
N GLU A 25 -11.49 -0.26 -10.90
CA GLU A 25 -12.50 -0.22 -9.83
C GLU A 25 -13.05 1.21 -9.73
N PRO A 26 -14.03 1.58 -10.56
CA PRO A 26 -14.55 2.96 -10.58
C PRO A 26 -15.13 3.43 -9.24
N ASP A 27 -15.59 2.50 -8.40
CA ASP A 27 -16.19 2.82 -7.10
C ASP A 27 -15.17 2.77 -5.95
N ILE A 28 -13.87 2.66 -6.26
CA ILE A 28 -12.84 2.56 -5.24
C ILE A 28 -12.78 3.84 -4.39
N ALA A 29 -12.65 3.66 -3.08
CA ALA A 29 -12.33 4.76 -2.16
C ALA A 29 -10.81 4.82 -2.03
N LEU A 30 -10.17 5.63 -2.83
CA LEU A 30 -8.72 5.71 -2.93
C LEU A 30 -8.20 6.89 -2.11
N THR A 31 -7.18 6.65 -1.29
CA THR A 31 -6.49 7.67 -0.52
C THR A 31 -5.02 7.66 -0.92
N LEU A 32 -4.44 8.83 -1.13
CA LEU A 32 -3.06 8.96 -1.59
C LEU A 32 -2.25 9.78 -0.61
N TYR A 33 -1.00 9.37 -0.42
CA TYR A 33 -0.05 10.14 0.37
C TYR A 33 1.34 10.08 -0.25
N ASP A 34 2.03 11.22 -0.26
CA ASP A 34 3.44 11.32 -0.60
C ASP A 34 4.03 12.43 0.27
N ILE A 35 5.29 12.27 0.67
CA ILE A 35 5.98 13.29 1.46
C ILE A 35 6.05 14.62 0.70
N GLU A 36 5.97 14.56 -0.63
CA GLU A 36 5.83 15.72 -1.49
C GLU A 36 4.38 15.83 -1.96
N PRO A 37 3.54 16.66 -1.31
CA PRO A 37 2.11 16.69 -1.58
C PRO A 37 1.74 16.99 -3.04
N GLY A 38 2.59 17.75 -3.73
CA GLY A 38 2.36 18.08 -5.13
C GLY A 38 2.24 16.88 -6.05
N ARG A 39 2.83 15.74 -5.67
CA ARG A 39 2.74 14.51 -6.46
C ARG A 39 1.34 13.90 -6.47
N CYS A 40 0.48 14.28 -5.53
CA CYS A 40 -0.88 13.79 -5.44
C CYS A 40 -1.89 14.69 -6.14
N GLU A 41 -1.51 15.90 -6.51
CA GLU A 41 -2.45 16.93 -6.98
C GLU A 41 -3.23 16.53 -8.23
N ASP A 42 -2.65 15.77 -9.14
CA ASP A 42 -3.34 15.35 -10.37
C ASP A 42 -4.56 14.46 -10.08
N PHE A 43 -4.63 13.90 -8.88
CA PHE A 43 -5.72 13.02 -8.47
C PHE A 43 -6.77 13.72 -7.61
N ARG A 44 -6.62 15.02 -7.40
CA ARG A 44 -7.59 15.79 -6.62
C ARG A 44 -8.95 15.70 -7.28
N GLY A 45 -9.97 15.34 -6.50
CA GLY A 45 -11.30 15.10 -7.02
C GLY A 45 -11.57 13.65 -7.41
N SER A 46 -10.51 12.86 -7.66
CA SER A 46 -10.65 11.42 -7.96
C SER A 46 -10.25 10.57 -6.77
N ALA A 47 -9.48 11.13 -5.84
CA ALA A 47 -8.99 10.43 -4.66
C ALA A 47 -8.93 11.40 -3.48
N THR A 48 -8.89 10.85 -2.27
CA THR A 48 -8.64 11.63 -1.06
C THR A 48 -7.13 11.82 -0.90
N LEU A 49 -6.70 13.05 -0.63
CA LEU A 49 -5.30 13.35 -0.41
C LEU A 49 -5.04 13.42 1.09
N ALA A 50 -4.32 12.43 1.64
CA ALA A 50 -4.01 12.38 3.06
C ALA A 50 -2.91 13.39 3.42
N THR A 51 -2.95 13.89 4.64
CA THR A 51 -1.98 14.86 5.13
C THR A 51 -0.79 14.20 5.83
N SER A 52 -0.89 12.90 6.11
CA SER A 52 0.20 12.13 6.72
C SER A 52 0.10 10.66 6.30
N ALA A 53 1.22 9.94 6.42
CA ALA A 53 1.23 8.52 6.17
C ALA A 53 0.30 7.78 7.14
N ARG A 54 0.30 8.19 8.41
CA ARG A 54 -0.58 7.57 9.42
C ARG A 54 -2.05 7.72 9.06
N GLU A 55 -2.46 8.90 8.59
CA GLU A 55 -3.83 9.11 8.14
C GLU A 55 -4.18 8.16 6.99
N ALA A 56 -3.28 8.00 6.02
CA ALA A 56 -3.50 7.07 4.92
C ALA A 56 -3.67 5.63 5.42
N LEU A 57 -2.88 5.22 6.42
CA LEU A 57 -3.00 3.90 7.01
C LEU A 57 -4.33 3.71 7.74
N GLU A 58 -4.82 4.74 8.39
CA GLU A 58 -6.09 4.68 9.12
C GLU A 58 -7.31 4.64 8.21
N GLU A 59 -7.22 5.28 7.05
CA GLU A 59 -8.36 5.44 6.15
C GLU A 59 -8.77 4.17 5.40
N SER A 60 -7.89 3.21 5.24
CA SER A 60 -8.13 2.08 4.35
C SER A 60 -7.76 0.75 4.99
N ASP A 61 -8.34 -0.33 4.45
CA ASP A 61 -8.05 -1.69 4.90
C ASP A 61 -6.90 -2.32 4.12
N THR A 62 -6.62 -1.80 2.93
CA THR A 62 -5.50 -2.23 2.10
C THR A 62 -4.59 -1.04 1.86
N ILE A 63 -3.31 -1.24 2.11
CA ILE A 63 -2.28 -0.22 1.99
C ILE A 63 -1.29 -0.66 0.93
N VAL A 64 -1.15 0.14 -0.13
CA VAL A 64 -0.19 -0.12 -1.20
C VAL A 64 1.04 0.74 -0.94
N LEU A 65 2.20 0.11 -0.82
CA LEU A 65 3.46 0.80 -0.64
C LEU A 65 4.20 0.85 -1.98
N ALA A 66 4.50 2.06 -2.44
CA ALA A 66 5.29 2.28 -3.65
C ALA A 66 6.52 3.11 -3.27
N LEU A 67 7.29 2.58 -2.33
CA LEU A 67 8.43 3.26 -1.72
C LEU A 67 9.72 2.55 -2.12
N PRO A 68 10.64 3.22 -2.82
CA PRO A 68 11.84 2.57 -3.35
C PRO A 68 12.91 2.30 -2.30
N ARG A 69 12.80 2.88 -1.11
CA ARG A 69 13.82 2.76 -0.07
C ARG A 69 13.24 2.20 1.22
N GLU A 70 14.01 1.30 1.83
CA GLU A 70 13.64 0.70 3.09
C GLU A 70 13.38 1.72 4.19
N ARG A 71 14.17 2.80 4.23
CA ARG A 71 13.98 3.89 5.20
C ARG A 71 12.59 4.50 5.11
N GLU A 72 12.09 4.65 3.88
CA GLU A 72 10.76 5.22 3.66
C GLU A 72 9.67 4.27 4.12
N ILE A 73 9.85 2.98 3.90
CA ILE A 73 8.94 1.94 4.40
C ILE A 73 8.92 1.96 5.92
N ASP A 74 10.10 1.99 6.55
CA ASP A 74 10.19 2.01 8.01
C ASP A 74 9.53 3.25 8.61
N ARG A 75 9.71 4.38 7.97
CA ARG A 75 9.08 5.62 8.43
C ARG A 75 7.56 5.54 8.33
N THR A 76 7.05 5.01 7.24
CA THR A 76 5.61 4.86 7.02
C THR A 76 4.99 3.91 8.04
N LEU A 77 5.66 2.81 8.34
CA LEU A 77 5.19 1.80 9.28
C LEU A 77 5.56 2.12 10.72
N GLU A 78 6.22 3.24 10.96
CA GLU A 78 6.69 3.65 12.28
C GLU A 78 7.51 2.54 12.93
N ARG A 79 8.45 2.00 12.15
CA ARG A 79 9.33 0.93 12.55
C ARG A 79 10.70 1.51 12.87
N PHE A 80 11.13 1.34 14.10
CA PHE A 80 12.36 1.94 14.61
C PHE A 80 13.42 0.89 14.92
N SER A 81 14.36 1.23 15.80
CA SER A 81 15.52 0.39 16.08
C SER A 81 15.18 -1.00 16.65
N ASP A 82 14.03 -1.13 17.31
CA ASP A 82 13.58 -2.43 17.84
C ASP A 82 12.98 -3.33 16.75
N GLY A 83 12.79 -2.80 15.54
CA GLY A 83 12.24 -3.55 14.41
C GLY A 83 10.74 -3.75 14.41
N ASN A 84 10.03 -3.27 15.43
CA ASN A 84 8.58 -3.44 15.55
C ASN A 84 7.83 -2.38 14.75
N VAL A 85 6.73 -2.81 14.11
CA VAL A 85 5.81 -1.90 13.42
C VAL A 85 4.84 -1.34 14.46
N THR A 86 4.80 -0.02 14.59
CA THR A 86 3.91 0.64 15.56
C THR A 86 2.79 1.42 14.88
N ALA A 87 2.82 1.55 13.56
CA ALA A 87 1.72 2.17 12.81
C ALA A 87 0.46 1.29 12.83
N PRO A 88 -0.73 1.86 12.56
CA PRO A 88 -1.99 1.10 12.64
C PRO A 88 -2.18 0.16 11.46
N VAL A 89 -1.61 -1.05 11.54
CA VAL A 89 -1.70 -2.06 10.48
C VAL A 89 -2.55 -3.28 10.85
N ALA A 90 -3.04 -3.34 12.08
CA ALA A 90 -3.82 -4.49 12.55
C ALA A 90 -5.05 -4.72 11.66
N GLY A 91 -5.23 -5.95 11.17
CA GLY A 91 -6.34 -6.31 10.30
C GLY A 91 -6.20 -5.81 8.86
N LYS A 92 -5.08 -5.20 8.50
CA LYS A 92 -4.89 -4.63 7.17
C LYS A 92 -3.96 -5.46 6.32
N LEU A 93 -4.14 -5.35 5.00
CA LEU A 93 -3.24 -5.94 4.01
C LEU A 93 -2.28 -4.87 3.53
N ILE A 94 -1.00 -5.16 3.62
CA ILE A 94 0.07 -4.30 3.10
C ILE A 94 0.58 -4.92 1.81
N VAL A 95 0.42 -4.20 0.70
CA VAL A 95 0.87 -4.63 -0.62
C VAL A 95 2.08 -3.81 -1.02
N ASP A 96 3.22 -4.45 -1.19
CA ASP A 96 4.48 -3.78 -1.50
C ASP A 96 4.76 -3.91 -2.99
N LEU A 97 4.85 -2.78 -3.69
CA LEU A 97 5.13 -2.75 -5.12
C LEU A 97 6.62 -2.74 -5.43
N GLU A 98 7.44 -2.37 -4.47
CA GLU A 98 8.90 -2.33 -4.62
C GLU A 98 9.54 -3.00 -3.40
N PRO A 99 9.36 -4.34 -3.26
CA PRO A 99 9.75 -5.03 -2.04
C PRO A 99 11.26 -5.10 -1.89
N PRO A 100 11.75 -5.08 -0.63
CA PRO A 100 13.15 -5.38 -0.36
C PRO A 100 13.43 -6.85 -0.69
N CYS A 101 14.73 -7.21 -0.74
CA CYS A 101 15.15 -8.57 -1.11
C CYS A 101 15.56 -9.39 0.12
N GLY A 102 15.41 -10.70 0.02
CA GLY A 102 15.97 -11.66 0.97
C GLY A 102 15.46 -11.51 2.39
N GLU A 103 16.39 -11.45 3.34
CA GLU A 103 16.06 -11.40 4.77
C GLU A 103 15.31 -10.14 5.17
N ARG A 104 15.52 -9.04 4.46
CA ARG A 104 14.82 -7.79 4.75
C ARG A 104 13.34 -7.93 4.46
N ALA A 105 12.98 -8.62 3.38
CA ALA A 105 11.60 -8.91 3.06
C ALA A 105 10.95 -9.78 4.13
N ARG A 106 11.66 -10.81 4.58
CA ARG A 106 11.16 -11.69 5.65
C ARG A 106 11.01 -10.95 6.97
N SER A 107 11.98 -10.11 7.30
CA SER A 107 11.94 -9.33 8.53
C SER A 107 10.76 -8.37 8.53
N LEU A 108 10.49 -7.75 7.40
CA LEU A 108 9.36 -6.83 7.24
C LEU A 108 8.03 -7.59 7.36
N ASP A 109 7.91 -8.73 6.68
CA ASP A 109 6.72 -9.57 6.76
C ASP A 109 6.44 -9.97 8.22
N GLN A 110 7.47 -10.47 8.91
CA GLN A 110 7.34 -10.89 10.31
C GLN A 110 6.90 -9.73 11.22
N ALA A 111 7.45 -8.54 11.00
CA ALA A 111 7.12 -7.36 11.79
C ALA A 111 5.66 -6.93 11.56
N ILE A 112 5.18 -6.97 10.33
CA ILE A 112 3.80 -6.63 10.00
C ILE A 112 2.84 -7.66 10.60
N VAL A 113 3.15 -8.95 10.47
CA VAL A 113 2.33 -10.02 11.06
C VAL A 113 2.28 -9.89 12.57
N ALA A 114 3.42 -9.60 13.21
CA ALA A 114 3.46 -9.41 14.66
C ALA A 114 2.60 -8.23 15.11
N ALA A 115 2.42 -7.23 14.25
CA ALA A 115 1.56 -6.08 14.53
C ALA A 115 0.09 -6.31 14.15
N GLY A 116 -0.24 -7.52 13.70
CA GLY A 116 -1.62 -7.91 13.38
C GLY A 116 -2.02 -7.71 11.93
N GLY A 117 -1.10 -7.35 11.05
CA GLY A 117 -1.35 -7.16 9.63
C GLY A 117 -0.95 -8.34 8.77
N ARG A 118 -1.12 -8.19 7.46
CA ARG A 118 -0.66 -9.16 6.46
C ARG A 118 0.17 -8.43 5.41
N TYR A 119 1.13 -9.10 4.83
CA TYR A 119 2.06 -8.52 3.87
C TYR A 119 2.15 -9.38 2.61
N THR A 120 2.10 -8.75 1.45
CA THR A 120 2.32 -9.41 0.18
C THR A 120 3.04 -8.47 -0.77
N CYS A 121 3.67 -9.03 -1.80
CA CYS A 121 4.37 -8.27 -2.82
C CYS A 121 3.63 -8.40 -4.15
N ALA A 122 3.45 -7.29 -4.85
CA ALA A 122 2.94 -7.27 -6.20
C ALA A 122 4.13 -7.06 -7.14
N PRO A 123 4.11 -7.62 -8.35
CA PRO A 123 2.96 -8.15 -9.09
C PRO A 123 2.75 -9.67 -9.00
N LEU A 124 2.97 -10.28 -7.87
CA LEU A 124 2.69 -11.70 -7.73
C LEU A 124 1.22 -12.00 -7.97
N ALA A 125 0.95 -13.15 -8.59
CA ALA A 125 -0.42 -13.58 -8.80
C ALA A 125 -1.13 -13.76 -7.46
N ALA A 126 -2.41 -13.41 -7.41
CA ALA A 126 -3.21 -13.61 -6.21
C ALA A 126 -3.27 -15.09 -5.85
N ALA A 127 -3.21 -15.40 -4.57
CA ALA A 127 -3.35 -16.78 -4.11
C ALA A 127 -4.76 -17.29 -4.45
N ALA A 128 -4.86 -18.56 -4.77
CA ALA A 128 -6.13 -19.16 -5.19
C ALA A 128 -7.20 -19.08 -4.09
N ASP A 129 -6.78 -19.01 -2.84
CA ASP A 129 -7.68 -18.93 -1.69
C ASP A 129 -7.89 -17.48 -1.20
N ALA A 130 -7.37 -16.50 -1.91
CA ALA A 130 -7.54 -15.10 -1.53
C ALA A 130 -9.00 -14.65 -1.66
N PRO A 131 -9.47 -13.75 -0.79
CA PRO A 131 -10.80 -13.17 -0.96
C PRO A 131 -10.94 -12.51 -2.34
N VAL A 132 -12.14 -12.53 -2.90
CA VAL A 132 -12.39 -12.01 -4.25
C VAL A 132 -11.94 -10.56 -4.40
N ALA A 133 -12.25 -9.72 -3.42
CA ALA A 133 -11.86 -8.30 -3.46
C ALA A 133 -10.34 -8.14 -3.47
N GLU A 134 -9.64 -8.94 -2.67
CA GLU A 134 -8.18 -8.91 -2.61
C GLU A 134 -7.57 -9.40 -3.93
N ALA A 135 -8.12 -10.47 -4.50
CA ALA A 135 -7.67 -10.98 -5.80
C ALA A 135 -7.85 -9.93 -6.91
N ARG A 136 -8.98 -9.22 -6.92
CA ARG A 136 -9.23 -8.17 -7.90
C ARG A 136 -8.20 -7.04 -7.79
N LEU A 137 -7.91 -6.64 -6.55
CA LEU A 137 -6.90 -5.61 -6.30
C LEU A 137 -5.53 -6.04 -6.81
N LEU A 138 -5.09 -7.23 -6.43
CA LEU A 138 -3.77 -7.73 -6.83
C LEU A 138 -3.67 -7.90 -8.33
N ASN A 139 -4.73 -8.36 -8.99
CA ASN A 139 -4.76 -8.49 -10.44
C ASN A 139 -4.69 -7.13 -11.13
N ALA A 140 -5.39 -6.14 -10.63
CA ALA A 140 -5.35 -4.79 -11.18
C ALA A 140 -3.94 -4.19 -11.08
N LEU A 141 -3.25 -4.43 -9.96
CA LEU A 141 -1.89 -3.95 -9.78
C LEU A 141 -0.87 -4.70 -10.64
N ALA A 142 -1.11 -5.99 -10.91
CA ALA A 142 -0.21 -6.82 -11.69
C ALA A 142 -0.28 -6.54 -13.20
N LEU A 143 -1.46 -6.20 -13.70
CA LEU A 143 -1.73 -6.07 -15.12
C LEU A 143 -0.97 -4.95 -15.83
N GLY A 144 0.01 -4.42 -15.23
CA GLY A 144 0.68 -3.41 -15.89
C GLY A 144 2.16 -3.33 -15.65
N ALA A 145 2.62 -4.35 -15.09
CA ALA A 145 4.05 -4.50 -14.85
C ALA A 145 4.84 -4.49 -16.16
#